data_ed13b13ae5d682fe739af6463c16a7d0
#
_entry.id   ed13b13ae5d682fe739af6463c16a7d0
#
_cell.length_a   1.000
_cell.length_b   1.000
_cell.length_c   1.000
_cell.angle_alpha   90.00
_cell.angle_beta   90.00
_cell.angle_gamma   90.00
#
_symmetry.space_group_name_H-M   'P 1'
#
loop_
_entity.id
_entity.type
_entity.pdbx_description
1 polymer ?
#
loop_
_entity_poly.entity_id
_entity_poly.type
_entity_poly.pdbx_seq_one_letter_code
_entity_poly.pdbx_strand_id
1 'polypeptide(L)'
;MTTGSKTWTEETVRLAGAGVQLVKGGSGEPLIIFHDELGHPGWLKYHEALAENNTLYIPSATGFAPSEGLDWVMNMRDMAGWYLQVLDELGLDHVNAIGFSIGGWLAAEMATMCPHIFKKLVLVGPAGILPPTGEIFDMFLVVAKEFIKQGYLDPDNTPEFAQLCPDEPSPEQTEAWEVAREESCRLSWRPYMHYHGLPHLLGRLKDLPTLIMWGRDDAIVPLSAGEVYQRSIKGSRLSVIDNCGHHPEVEKTDEFIRQVRAFFSEA
;
A
#
# COMPACT_ATOMS: atom_id res chain seq x y z
N MET A 1 -27.30 -21.59 -5.95
CA MET A 1 -26.30 -20.56 -5.62
C MET A 1 -25.71 -20.95 -4.27
N THR A 2 -24.57 -21.60 -4.28
CA THR A 2 -23.84 -21.93 -3.03
C THR A 2 -23.19 -20.63 -2.54
N THR A 3 -23.72 -20.10 -1.45
CA THR A 3 -23.04 -19.06 -0.67
C THR A 3 -21.77 -19.67 -0.10
N GLY A 4 -20.66 -19.51 -0.84
CA GLY A 4 -19.34 -19.78 -0.30
C GLY A 4 -19.17 -18.94 0.98
N SER A 5 -18.81 -19.55 2.10
CA SER A 5 -18.46 -18.81 3.31
C SER A 5 -17.34 -17.86 2.95
N LYS A 6 -17.46 -16.57 3.28
CA LYS A 6 -16.35 -15.60 3.16
C LYS A 6 -15.12 -16.20 3.84
N THR A 7 -14.00 -16.21 3.12
CA THR A 7 -12.70 -16.69 3.63
C THR A 7 -11.99 -15.62 4.47
N TRP A 8 -12.63 -14.49 4.69
CA TRP A 8 -12.11 -13.32 5.38
C TRP A 8 -13.16 -12.64 6.25
N THR A 9 -12.71 -11.90 7.24
CA THR A 9 -13.53 -11.09 8.16
C THR A 9 -13.14 -9.62 8.06
N GLU A 10 -14.06 -8.76 8.44
CA GLU A 10 -13.88 -7.32 8.52
C GLU A 10 -14.54 -6.88 9.83
N GLU A 11 -13.75 -6.29 10.71
CA GLU A 11 -14.19 -5.89 12.04
C GLU A 11 -13.50 -4.61 12.51
N THR A 12 -14.16 -3.83 13.35
CA THR A 12 -13.52 -2.71 14.03
C THR A 12 -12.92 -3.20 15.34
N VAL A 13 -11.61 -3.05 15.49
CA VAL A 13 -10.85 -3.43 16.68
C VAL A 13 -10.19 -2.19 17.30
N ARG A 14 -10.03 -2.18 18.62
CA ARG A 14 -9.29 -1.10 19.30
C ARG A 14 -7.80 -1.38 19.24
N LEU A 15 -7.04 -0.57 18.50
CA LEU A 15 -5.59 -0.71 18.32
C LEU A 15 -4.91 0.66 18.44
N ALA A 16 -3.83 0.72 19.18
CA ALA A 16 -2.98 1.90 19.36
C ALA A 16 -3.78 3.21 19.61
N GLY A 17 -4.82 3.11 20.44
CA GLY A 17 -5.65 4.25 20.84
C GLY A 17 -6.78 4.62 19.87
N ALA A 18 -6.94 3.96 18.73
CA ALA A 18 -8.01 4.20 17.76
C ALA A 18 -8.90 2.97 17.54
N GLY A 19 -10.16 3.19 17.11
CA GLY A 19 -10.97 2.16 16.48
C GLY A 19 -10.48 1.97 15.04
N VAL A 20 -9.93 0.81 14.75
CA VAL A 20 -9.31 0.49 13.46
C VAL A 20 -10.11 -0.57 12.74
N GLN A 21 -10.48 -0.34 11.49
CA GLN A 21 -11.03 -1.38 10.65
C GLN A 21 -9.91 -2.35 10.27
N LEU A 22 -10.06 -3.60 10.67
CA LEU A 22 -9.15 -4.68 10.34
C LEU A 22 -9.84 -5.68 9.41
N VAL A 23 -9.31 -5.83 8.20
CA VAL A 23 -9.64 -6.95 7.32
C VAL A 23 -8.62 -8.05 7.55
N LYS A 24 -9.12 -9.28 7.79
CA LYS A 24 -8.27 -10.45 8.06
C LYS A 24 -8.81 -11.66 7.31
N GLY A 25 -7.93 -12.42 6.65
CA GLY A 25 -8.34 -13.61 5.92
C GLY A 25 -7.18 -14.54 5.57
N GLY A 26 -7.53 -15.76 5.12
CA GLY A 26 -6.53 -16.77 4.77
C GLY A 26 -5.98 -17.54 5.97
N SER A 27 -4.94 -18.33 5.70
CA SER A 27 -4.23 -19.13 6.72
C SER A 27 -2.77 -19.35 6.30
N GLY A 28 -1.87 -19.38 7.25
CA GLY A 28 -0.44 -19.55 7.01
C GLY A 28 0.39 -18.46 7.68
N GLU A 29 1.56 -18.14 7.09
CA GLU A 29 2.45 -17.11 7.63
C GLU A 29 1.77 -15.73 7.66
N PRO A 30 1.97 -14.93 8.71
CA PRO A 30 1.41 -13.58 8.78
C PRO A 30 1.96 -12.70 7.65
N LEU A 31 1.07 -11.97 7.00
CA LEU A 31 1.39 -10.98 5.98
C LEU A 31 0.61 -9.70 6.26
N ILE A 32 1.33 -8.62 6.55
CA ILE A 32 0.72 -7.30 6.72
C ILE A 32 0.64 -6.57 5.37
N ILE A 33 -0.48 -5.95 5.08
CA ILE A 33 -0.71 -5.16 3.86
C ILE A 33 -1.07 -3.73 4.25
N PHE A 34 -0.34 -2.77 3.69
CA PHE A 34 -0.59 -1.34 3.84
C PHE A 34 -1.23 -0.82 2.56
N HIS A 35 -2.45 -0.27 2.70
CA HIS A 35 -3.25 0.23 1.58
C HIS A 35 -2.67 1.50 0.94
N ASP A 36 -3.19 1.87 -0.22
CA ASP A 36 -2.87 3.09 -0.96
C ASP A 36 -3.53 4.35 -0.37
N GLU A 37 -3.46 5.47 -1.08
CA GLU A 37 -3.95 6.79 -0.69
C GLU A 37 -5.48 6.91 -0.62
N LEU A 38 -6.21 5.97 -1.15
CA LEU A 38 -7.68 5.95 -1.09
C LEU A 38 -8.26 4.94 -0.09
N GLY A 39 -7.38 4.28 0.67
CA GLY A 39 -7.80 3.32 1.67
C GLY A 39 -7.86 1.88 1.14
N HIS A 40 -8.50 1.00 1.89
CA HIS A 40 -8.60 -0.40 1.51
C HIS A 40 -9.64 -0.60 0.39
N PRO A 41 -9.24 -1.18 -0.77
CA PRO A 41 -10.11 -1.27 -1.95
C PRO A 41 -11.18 -2.37 -1.88
N GLY A 42 -11.35 -3.04 -0.73
CA GLY A 42 -12.14 -4.25 -0.60
C GLY A 42 -11.32 -5.52 -0.89
N TRP A 43 -11.98 -6.68 -0.85
CA TRP A 43 -11.32 -7.96 -1.09
C TRP A 43 -11.29 -8.29 -2.59
N LEU A 44 -10.09 -8.28 -3.17
CA LEU A 44 -9.83 -8.47 -4.60
C LEU A 44 -9.14 -9.81 -4.85
N LYS A 45 -8.97 -10.18 -6.13
CA LYS A 45 -8.34 -11.44 -6.55
C LYS A 45 -6.92 -11.62 -6.03
N TYR A 46 -6.15 -10.55 -5.93
CA TYR A 46 -4.80 -10.65 -5.39
C TYR A 46 -4.82 -10.97 -3.88
N HIS A 47 -5.80 -10.47 -3.12
CA HIS A 47 -5.99 -10.85 -1.73
C HIS A 47 -6.34 -12.34 -1.61
N GLU A 48 -7.29 -12.82 -2.42
CA GLU A 48 -7.67 -14.24 -2.45
C GLU A 48 -6.46 -15.12 -2.73
N ALA A 49 -5.67 -14.78 -3.74
CA ALA A 49 -4.47 -15.53 -4.08
C ALA A 49 -3.44 -15.50 -2.95
N LEU A 50 -3.13 -14.34 -2.37
CA LEU A 50 -2.17 -14.25 -1.26
C LEU A 50 -2.66 -15.01 -0.03
N ALA A 51 -3.96 -15.04 0.24
CA ALA A 51 -4.59 -15.71 1.37
C ALA A 51 -4.50 -17.24 1.32
N GLU A 52 -4.19 -17.83 0.16
CA GLU A 52 -4.00 -19.28 0.05
C GLU A 52 -2.85 -19.82 0.93
N ASN A 53 -1.81 -19.00 1.15
CA ASN A 53 -0.61 -19.41 1.88
C ASN A 53 -0.24 -18.48 3.04
N ASN A 54 -1.02 -17.41 3.25
CA ASN A 54 -0.75 -16.40 4.26
C ASN A 54 -2.01 -16.08 5.06
N THR A 55 -1.83 -15.69 6.31
CA THR A 55 -2.86 -14.97 7.04
C THR A 55 -2.65 -13.49 6.80
N LEU A 56 -3.55 -12.88 6.01
CA LEU A 56 -3.49 -11.46 5.70
C LEU A 56 -4.03 -10.64 6.87
N TYR A 57 -3.31 -9.57 7.20
CA TYR A 57 -3.72 -8.51 8.11
C TYR A 57 -3.71 -7.21 7.34
N ILE A 58 -4.86 -6.55 7.22
CA ILE A 58 -5.02 -5.31 6.45
C ILE A 58 -5.71 -4.27 7.35
N PRO A 59 -4.99 -3.65 8.30
CA PRO A 59 -5.54 -2.57 9.11
C PRO A 59 -5.64 -1.29 8.28
N SER A 60 -6.82 -0.67 8.25
CA SER A 60 -6.97 0.66 7.66
C SER A 60 -6.28 1.70 8.55
N ALA A 61 -5.52 2.60 7.94
CA ALA A 61 -4.81 3.65 8.66
C ALA A 61 -5.77 4.52 9.49
N THR A 62 -5.27 5.07 10.61
CA THR A 62 -6.04 6.02 11.41
C THR A 62 -6.44 7.21 10.55
N GLY A 63 -7.71 7.61 10.60
CA GLY A 63 -8.29 8.68 9.78
C GLY A 63 -8.82 8.24 8.42
N PHE A 64 -8.43 7.08 7.91
CA PHE A 64 -9.03 6.51 6.69
C PHE A 64 -10.31 5.76 7.04
N ALA A 65 -11.44 6.24 6.53
CA ALA A 65 -12.74 5.68 6.86
C ALA A 65 -12.81 4.16 6.61
N PRO A 66 -13.44 3.41 7.52
CA PRO A 66 -14.16 3.86 8.72
C PRO A 66 -13.30 3.90 10.01
N SER A 67 -11.95 3.87 9.92
CA SER A 67 -11.08 3.98 11.09
C SER A 67 -11.16 5.36 11.73
N GLU A 68 -11.07 5.41 13.07
CA GLU A 68 -11.03 6.67 13.83
C GLU A 68 -9.74 7.44 13.54
N GLY A 69 -9.82 8.77 13.42
CA GLY A 69 -8.66 9.65 13.31
C GLY A 69 -8.00 9.92 14.66
N LEU A 70 -6.69 10.18 14.63
CA LEU A 70 -5.91 10.61 15.79
C LEU A 70 -5.24 11.95 15.50
N ASP A 71 -5.54 12.97 16.29
CA ASP A 71 -5.09 14.36 16.09
C ASP A 71 -3.57 14.52 16.10
N TRP A 72 -2.84 13.65 16.83
CA TRP A 72 -1.39 13.70 16.94
C TRP A 72 -0.64 13.09 15.76
N VAL A 73 -1.32 12.29 14.92
CA VAL A 73 -0.73 11.69 13.70
C VAL A 73 -0.79 12.72 12.58
N MET A 74 0.27 13.51 12.40
CA MET A 74 0.27 14.70 11.53
C MET A 74 1.07 14.51 10.23
N ASN A 75 1.82 13.42 10.10
CA ASN A 75 2.68 13.14 8.94
C ASN A 75 2.96 11.64 8.83
N MET A 76 3.62 11.21 7.74
CA MET A 76 3.93 9.81 7.49
C MET A 76 4.83 9.16 8.55
N ARG A 77 5.69 9.92 9.23
CA ARG A 77 6.55 9.38 10.31
C ARG A 77 5.77 9.13 11.58
N ASP A 78 4.82 10.01 11.93
CA ASP A 78 3.90 9.78 13.03
C ASP A 78 3.02 8.55 12.74
N MET A 79 2.51 8.44 11.51
CA MET A 79 1.77 7.27 11.04
C MET A 79 2.60 5.98 11.15
N ALA A 80 3.87 6.02 10.75
CA ALA A 80 4.78 4.88 10.88
C ALA A 80 4.99 4.47 12.35
N GLY A 81 5.16 5.44 13.25
CA GLY A 81 5.24 5.20 14.69
C GLY A 81 3.96 4.59 15.26
N TRP A 82 2.81 5.08 14.82
CA TRP A 82 1.50 4.52 15.20
C TRP A 82 1.34 3.07 14.72
N TYR A 83 1.69 2.79 13.46
CA TYR A 83 1.60 1.42 12.93
C TYR A 83 2.54 0.42 13.61
N LEU A 84 3.69 0.86 14.10
CA LEU A 84 4.55 0.00 14.92
C LEU A 84 3.82 -0.42 16.22
N GLN A 85 3.05 0.48 16.85
CA GLN A 85 2.22 0.12 18.00
C GLN A 85 1.07 -0.83 17.61
N VAL A 86 0.45 -0.60 16.44
CA VAL A 86 -0.59 -1.53 15.89
C VAL A 86 -0.03 -2.93 15.71
N LEU A 87 1.17 -3.07 15.16
CA LEU A 87 1.83 -4.37 14.99
C LEU A 87 2.14 -5.03 16.34
N ASP A 88 2.63 -4.27 17.33
CA ASP A 88 2.88 -4.76 18.68
C ASP A 88 1.60 -5.31 19.32
N GLU A 89 0.48 -4.59 19.22
CA GLU A 89 -0.82 -5.02 19.80
C GLU A 89 -1.44 -6.20 19.04
N LEU A 90 -1.17 -6.35 17.74
CA LEU A 90 -1.55 -7.53 16.96
C LEU A 90 -0.63 -8.73 17.18
N GLY A 91 0.48 -8.55 17.92
CA GLY A 91 1.48 -9.60 18.13
C GLY A 91 2.24 -9.96 16.83
N LEU A 92 2.38 -9.00 15.92
CA LEU A 92 3.06 -9.15 14.65
C LEU A 92 4.47 -8.60 14.73
N ASP A 93 5.45 -9.49 14.82
CA ASP A 93 6.88 -9.18 14.79
C ASP A 93 7.57 -10.03 13.74
N HIS A 94 8.55 -9.46 13.05
CA HIS A 94 9.33 -10.12 11.99
C HIS A 94 8.43 -10.78 10.92
N VAL A 95 7.50 -10.00 10.36
CA VAL A 95 6.48 -10.45 9.41
C VAL A 95 6.79 -10.04 7.97
N ASN A 96 6.23 -10.76 7.00
CA ASN A 96 6.24 -10.31 5.61
C ASN A 96 5.31 -9.09 5.47
N ALA A 97 5.70 -8.14 4.60
CA ALA A 97 4.92 -6.94 4.36
C ALA A 97 4.80 -6.60 2.87
N ILE A 98 3.65 -6.07 2.49
CA ILE A 98 3.41 -5.43 1.19
C ILE A 98 2.84 -4.04 1.46
N GLY A 99 3.38 -3.02 0.79
CA GLY A 99 2.84 -1.67 0.84
C GLY A 99 2.62 -1.10 -0.56
N PHE A 100 1.43 -0.53 -0.78
CA PHE A 100 1.01 0.06 -2.05
C PHE A 100 1.08 1.58 -1.96
N SER A 101 1.66 2.24 -2.96
CA SER A 101 1.71 3.71 -3.07
C SER A 101 2.13 4.39 -1.74
N ILE A 102 1.25 5.18 -1.11
CA ILE A 102 1.51 5.80 0.22
C ILE A 102 1.74 4.74 1.31
N GLY A 103 1.09 3.58 1.25
CA GLY A 103 1.35 2.44 2.14
C GLY A 103 2.74 1.84 1.93
N GLY A 104 3.28 1.89 0.72
CA GLY A 104 4.65 1.54 0.42
C GLY A 104 5.65 2.53 1.05
N TRP A 105 5.36 3.83 0.99
CA TRP A 105 6.13 4.84 1.72
C TRP A 105 6.08 4.62 3.23
N LEU A 106 4.88 4.38 3.75
CA LEU A 106 4.68 4.05 5.17
C LEU A 106 5.53 2.85 5.62
N ALA A 107 5.48 1.74 4.88
CA ALA A 107 6.27 0.55 5.18
C ALA A 107 7.79 0.83 5.13
N ALA A 108 8.25 1.65 4.18
CA ALA A 108 9.62 2.09 4.10
C ALA A 108 10.03 2.94 5.32
N GLU A 109 9.19 3.88 5.77
CA GLU A 109 9.44 4.65 7.01
C GLU A 109 9.50 3.75 8.25
N MET A 110 8.54 2.83 8.42
CA MET A 110 8.55 1.84 9.49
C MET A 110 9.84 1.04 9.50
N ALA A 111 10.28 0.54 8.34
CA ALA A 111 11.53 -0.19 8.20
C ALA A 111 12.76 0.67 8.53
N THR A 112 12.75 1.99 8.23
CA THR A 112 13.84 2.87 8.66
C THR A 112 13.89 3.07 10.18
N MET A 113 12.75 3.04 10.86
CA MET A 113 12.67 3.14 12.32
C MET A 113 13.05 1.82 13.01
N CYS A 114 12.48 0.71 12.51
CA CYS A 114 12.59 -0.62 13.09
C CYS A 114 12.92 -1.66 12.00
N PRO A 115 14.18 -1.77 11.53
CA PRO A 115 14.54 -2.61 10.37
C PRO A 115 14.21 -4.10 10.52
N HIS A 116 14.07 -4.61 11.75
CA HIS A 116 13.77 -6.02 12.04
C HIS A 116 12.27 -6.33 12.13
N ILE A 117 11.41 -5.31 12.06
CA ILE A 117 9.95 -5.54 12.12
C ILE A 117 9.45 -6.37 10.95
N PHE A 118 10.10 -6.26 9.79
CA PHE A 118 9.77 -7.03 8.61
C PHE A 118 10.80 -8.14 8.35
N LYS A 119 10.30 -9.33 7.98
CA LYS A 119 11.07 -10.46 7.48
C LYS A 119 11.46 -10.24 6.01
N LYS A 120 10.50 -9.82 5.20
CA LYS A 120 10.65 -9.43 3.79
C LYS A 120 9.69 -8.30 3.48
N LEU A 121 10.09 -7.40 2.60
CA LEU A 121 9.32 -6.21 2.23
C LEU A 121 9.08 -6.14 0.73
N VAL A 122 7.82 -5.98 0.33
CA VAL A 122 7.42 -5.68 -1.05
C VAL A 122 6.87 -4.26 -1.09
N LEU A 123 7.45 -3.43 -1.94
CA LEU A 123 7.03 -2.04 -2.18
C LEU A 123 6.47 -1.95 -3.59
N VAL A 124 5.21 -1.54 -3.73
CA VAL A 124 4.50 -1.48 -5.02
C VAL A 124 4.17 -0.03 -5.35
N GLY A 125 4.81 0.52 -6.37
CA GLY A 125 4.66 1.91 -6.79
C GLY A 125 4.80 2.92 -5.63
N PRO A 126 5.76 2.76 -4.67
CA PRO A 126 5.74 3.56 -3.44
C PRO A 126 5.94 5.04 -3.72
N ALA A 127 5.12 5.90 -3.10
CA ALA A 127 5.39 7.33 -2.94
C ALA A 127 6.60 7.55 -2.00
N GLY A 128 6.81 8.76 -1.50
CA GLY A 128 7.81 9.07 -0.48
C GLY A 128 9.16 9.54 -1.01
N ILE A 129 9.44 9.39 -2.29
CA ILE A 129 10.67 9.87 -2.95
C ILE A 129 10.33 10.86 -4.05
N LEU A 130 10.99 12.02 -4.05
CA LEU A 130 10.91 12.97 -5.15
C LEU A 130 11.55 12.33 -6.40
N PRO A 131 10.79 12.11 -7.49
CA PRO A 131 11.33 11.51 -8.70
C PRO A 131 12.37 12.44 -9.36
N PRO A 132 13.53 11.92 -9.78
CA PRO A 132 14.52 12.72 -10.53
C PRO A 132 14.03 13.21 -11.89
N THR A 133 13.11 12.49 -12.50
CA THR A 133 12.45 12.83 -13.77
C THR A 133 10.97 12.50 -13.69
N GLY A 134 10.13 13.35 -14.29
CA GLY A 134 8.68 13.31 -14.13
C GLY A 134 8.23 14.00 -12.84
N GLU A 135 6.95 14.01 -12.59
CA GLU A 135 6.32 14.62 -11.42
C GLU A 135 5.30 13.65 -10.84
N ILE A 136 5.18 13.62 -9.51
CA ILE A 136 4.10 12.88 -8.84
C ILE A 136 2.79 13.57 -9.21
N PHE A 137 1.82 12.77 -9.69
CA PHE A 137 0.52 13.30 -10.09
C PHE A 137 -0.19 13.93 -8.88
N ASP A 138 -0.62 15.17 -9.03
CA ASP A 138 -1.34 15.86 -7.96
C ASP A 138 -2.81 15.42 -7.92
N MET A 139 -3.12 14.56 -6.96
CA MET A 139 -4.47 14.02 -6.75
C MET A 139 -5.52 15.09 -6.42
N PHE A 140 -5.10 16.31 -6.04
CA PHE A 140 -6.01 17.40 -5.69
C PHE A 140 -6.42 18.25 -6.90
N LEU A 141 -5.80 18.04 -8.06
CA LEU A 141 -6.19 18.71 -9.30
C LEU A 141 -7.44 18.10 -9.97
N VAL A 142 -7.84 16.90 -9.54
CA VAL A 142 -8.96 16.16 -10.11
C VAL A 142 -9.87 15.61 -9.00
N VAL A 143 -11.07 15.17 -9.34
CA VAL A 143 -11.94 14.42 -8.41
C VAL A 143 -11.40 13.01 -8.19
N ALA A 144 -11.76 12.37 -7.07
CA ALA A 144 -11.25 11.05 -6.71
C ALA A 144 -11.42 10.01 -7.83
N LYS A 145 -12.58 10.00 -8.50
CA LYS A 145 -12.86 9.08 -9.62
C LYS A 145 -11.86 9.22 -10.78
N GLU A 146 -11.49 10.45 -11.14
CA GLU A 146 -10.51 10.69 -12.21
C GLU A 146 -9.09 10.35 -11.75
N PHE A 147 -8.76 10.56 -10.47
CA PHE A 147 -7.51 10.11 -9.90
C PHE A 147 -7.37 8.58 -9.95
N ILE A 148 -8.43 7.84 -9.57
CA ILE A 148 -8.45 6.38 -9.66
C ILE A 148 -8.18 5.92 -11.10
N LYS A 149 -8.88 6.48 -12.08
CA LYS A 149 -8.69 6.14 -13.49
C LYS A 149 -7.26 6.40 -13.97
N GLN A 150 -6.65 7.50 -13.52
CA GLN A 150 -5.28 7.87 -13.89
C GLN A 150 -4.25 6.83 -13.43
N GLY A 151 -4.54 6.09 -12.36
CA GLY A 151 -3.68 5.01 -11.85
C GLY A 151 -3.61 3.77 -12.74
N TYR A 152 -4.50 3.62 -13.72
CA TYR A 152 -4.59 2.46 -14.59
C TYR A 152 -4.24 2.80 -16.04
N LEU A 153 -3.44 1.95 -16.69
CA LEU A 153 -3.07 2.15 -18.09
C LEU A 153 -4.26 1.94 -19.04
N ASP A 154 -5.06 0.92 -18.77
CA ASP A 154 -6.25 0.55 -19.57
C ASP A 154 -7.40 0.15 -18.62
N PRO A 155 -8.10 1.16 -18.04
CA PRO A 155 -9.19 0.92 -17.10
C PRO A 155 -10.30 0.02 -17.67
N ASP A 156 -10.65 0.20 -18.95
CA ASP A 156 -11.77 -0.50 -19.58
C ASP A 156 -11.52 -2.02 -19.73
N ASN A 157 -10.26 -2.43 -19.85
CA ASN A 157 -9.85 -3.82 -19.95
C ASN A 157 -9.20 -4.37 -18.68
N THR A 158 -9.10 -3.57 -17.60
CA THR A 158 -8.54 -4.01 -16.33
C THR A 158 -9.56 -4.83 -15.54
N PRO A 159 -9.25 -6.10 -15.18
CA PRO A 159 -10.12 -6.89 -14.33
C PRO A 159 -10.43 -6.17 -13.01
N GLU A 160 -11.65 -6.32 -12.49
CA GLU A 160 -12.13 -5.72 -11.24
C GLU A 160 -12.18 -4.18 -11.21
N PHE A 161 -11.76 -3.47 -12.29
CA PHE A 161 -11.79 -2.00 -12.29
C PHE A 161 -13.19 -1.42 -12.04
N ALA A 162 -14.24 -2.00 -12.65
CA ALA A 162 -15.61 -1.58 -12.42
C ALA A 162 -16.09 -1.75 -10.95
N GLN A 163 -15.47 -2.65 -10.18
CA GLN A 163 -15.70 -2.79 -8.74
C GLN A 163 -14.99 -1.68 -7.96
N LEU A 164 -13.77 -1.33 -8.36
CA LEU A 164 -12.94 -0.30 -7.72
C LEU A 164 -13.45 1.11 -8.02
N CYS A 165 -13.86 1.34 -9.27
CA CYS A 165 -14.29 2.64 -9.78
C CYS A 165 -15.57 2.48 -10.60
N PRO A 166 -16.73 2.24 -9.97
CA PRO A 166 -18.00 2.11 -10.68
C PRO A 166 -18.38 3.42 -11.38
N ASP A 167 -19.16 3.32 -12.46
CA ASP A 167 -19.63 4.49 -13.19
C ASP A 167 -20.48 5.41 -12.32
N GLU A 168 -21.30 4.83 -11.46
CA GLU A 168 -22.13 5.54 -10.48
C GLU A 168 -21.76 5.05 -9.06
N PRO A 169 -20.74 5.65 -8.42
CA PRO A 169 -20.38 5.30 -7.04
C PRO A 169 -21.49 5.71 -6.08
N SER A 170 -21.67 4.93 -5.02
CA SER A 170 -22.62 5.32 -3.96
C SER A 170 -22.16 6.59 -3.25
N PRO A 171 -23.07 7.32 -2.57
CA PRO A 171 -22.70 8.47 -1.75
C PRO A 171 -21.65 8.11 -0.69
N GLU A 172 -21.79 6.96 -0.05
CA GLU A 172 -20.88 6.47 0.98
C GLU A 172 -19.48 6.19 0.41
N GLN A 173 -19.40 5.61 -0.79
CA GLN A 173 -18.14 5.37 -1.46
C GLN A 173 -17.46 6.69 -1.87
N THR A 174 -18.24 7.65 -2.38
CA THR A 174 -17.72 8.97 -2.73
C THR A 174 -17.18 9.68 -1.49
N GLU A 175 -17.92 9.66 -0.38
CA GLU A 175 -17.50 10.24 0.89
C GLU A 175 -16.21 9.56 1.40
N ALA A 176 -16.12 8.23 1.35
CA ALA A 176 -14.93 7.49 1.77
C ALA A 176 -13.69 7.90 0.96
N TRP A 177 -13.81 8.08 -0.34
CA TRP A 177 -12.70 8.55 -1.19
C TRP A 177 -12.26 9.98 -0.85
N GLU A 178 -13.22 10.90 -0.59
CA GLU A 178 -12.89 12.28 -0.23
C GLU A 178 -12.23 12.36 1.15
N VAL A 179 -12.72 11.60 2.14
CA VAL A 179 -12.08 11.48 3.46
C VAL A 179 -10.66 10.93 3.32
N ALA A 180 -10.45 9.88 2.53
CA ALA A 180 -9.12 9.31 2.30
C ALA A 180 -8.17 10.32 1.63
N ARG A 181 -8.65 11.13 0.67
CA ARG A 181 -7.87 12.22 0.06
C ARG A 181 -7.49 13.30 1.06
N GLU A 182 -8.41 13.71 1.94
CA GLU A 182 -8.13 14.68 3.00
C GLU A 182 -7.04 14.15 3.95
N GLU A 183 -7.12 12.89 4.36
CA GLU A 183 -6.12 12.25 5.21
C GLU A 183 -4.76 12.10 4.50
N SER A 184 -4.75 11.67 3.25
CA SER A 184 -3.54 11.59 2.44
C SER A 184 -2.89 12.97 2.30
N CYS A 185 -3.69 14.04 2.12
CA CYS A 185 -3.21 15.42 2.12
C CYS A 185 -2.59 15.80 3.47
N ARG A 186 -3.31 15.57 4.55
CA ARG A 186 -2.85 15.91 5.90
C ARG A 186 -1.49 15.29 6.23
N LEU A 187 -1.28 14.04 5.80
CA LEU A 187 -0.07 13.26 6.07
C LEU A 187 1.11 13.60 5.14
N SER A 188 0.83 14.02 3.89
CA SER A 188 1.84 14.05 2.82
C SER A 188 1.92 15.36 2.03
N TRP A 189 1.39 16.49 2.55
CA TRP A 189 1.35 17.76 1.81
C TRP A 189 2.67 18.53 1.80
N ARG A 190 3.50 18.41 2.84
CA ARG A 190 4.72 19.25 2.99
C ARG A 190 5.96 18.43 3.27
N PRO A 191 6.72 18.13 2.23
CA PRO A 191 6.50 18.32 0.79
C PRO A 191 5.49 17.29 0.24
N TYR A 192 4.83 17.62 -0.87
CA TYR A 192 3.79 16.79 -1.46
C TYR A 192 4.32 15.39 -1.85
N MET A 193 3.72 14.37 -1.25
CA MET A 193 3.94 12.93 -1.50
C MET A 193 5.40 12.46 -1.43
N HIS A 194 6.30 13.21 -0.74
CA HIS A 194 7.68 12.75 -0.53
C HIS A 194 8.30 13.30 0.76
N TYR A 195 9.38 12.67 1.20
CA TYR A 195 10.22 13.13 2.29
C TYR A 195 11.69 13.15 1.85
N HIS A 196 12.31 14.32 1.84
CA HIS A 196 13.70 14.49 1.39
C HIS A 196 14.72 13.62 2.14
N GLY A 197 14.44 13.30 3.40
CA GLY A 197 15.31 12.46 4.22
C GLY A 197 15.22 10.97 3.90
N LEU A 198 14.12 10.50 3.30
CA LEU A 198 13.88 9.07 3.12
C LEU A 198 15.00 8.35 2.35
N PRO A 199 15.50 8.84 1.18
CA PRO A 199 16.56 8.16 0.45
C PRO A 199 17.84 7.95 1.27
N HIS A 200 18.14 8.86 2.21
CA HIS A 200 19.31 8.76 3.09
C HIS A 200 19.09 7.73 4.22
N LEU A 201 17.85 7.55 4.66
CA LEU A 201 17.50 6.62 5.74
C LEU A 201 17.35 5.17 5.24
N LEU A 202 16.97 4.98 3.98
CA LEU A 202 16.78 3.65 3.36
C LEU A 202 18.04 2.77 3.38
N GLY A 203 19.23 3.35 3.52
CA GLY A 203 20.47 2.60 3.74
C GLY A 203 20.48 1.74 5.01
N ARG A 204 19.55 1.97 5.95
CA ARG A 204 19.35 1.12 7.15
C ARG A 204 18.74 -0.24 6.83
N LEU A 205 18.08 -0.37 5.67
CA LEU A 205 17.42 -1.60 5.21
C LEU A 205 18.39 -2.59 4.53
N LYS A 206 19.68 -2.42 4.69
CA LYS A 206 20.73 -3.19 3.98
C LYS A 206 20.64 -4.71 4.13
N ASP A 207 20.02 -5.19 5.22
CA ASP A 207 19.87 -6.61 5.53
C ASP A 207 18.41 -7.09 5.42
N LEU A 208 17.48 -6.19 5.02
CA LEU A 208 16.09 -6.50 4.80
C LEU A 208 15.86 -6.87 3.31
N PRO A 209 15.54 -8.13 2.99
CA PRO A 209 15.19 -8.49 1.62
C PRO A 209 14.02 -7.64 1.15
N THR A 210 14.24 -6.89 0.05
CA THR A 210 13.24 -5.94 -0.45
C THR A 210 13.03 -6.14 -1.95
N LEU A 211 11.77 -6.34 -2.36
CA LEU A 211 11.32 -6.33 -3.74
C LEU A 211 10.55 -5.03 -3.99
N ILE A 212 10.97 -4.29 -5.00
CA ILE A 212 10.30 -3.07 -5.46
C ILE A 212 9.62 -3.44 -6.78
N MET A 213 8.31 -3.23 -6.88
CA MET A 213 7.53 -3.52 -8.08
C MET A 213 6.95 -2.22 -8.65
N TRP A 214 7.01 -2.07 -9.97
CA TRP A 214 6.57 -0.84 -10.62
C TRP A 214 5.96 -1.10 -11.98
N GLY A 215 4.82 -0.48 -12.28
CA GLY A 215 4.32 -0.41 -13.65
C GLY A 215 5.18 0.53 -14.50
N ARG A 216 5.53 0.12 -15.72
CA ARG A 216 6.36 0.96 -16.61
C ARG A 216 5.68 2.27 -16.97
N ASP A 217 4.35 2.22 -17.08
CA ASP A 217 3.51 3.32 -17.55
C ASP A 217 2.78 4.00 -16.37
N ASP A 218 3.37 3.92 -15.18
CA ASP A 218 2.84 4.53 -13.95
C ASP A 218 2.73 6.05 -14.12
N ALA A 219 1.48 6.54 -14.18
CA ALA A 219 1.16 7.94 -14.34
C ALA A 219 0.90 8.69 -13.01
N ILE A 220 0.98 7.98 -11.87
CA ILE A 220 0.85 8.56 -10.52
C ILE A 220 2.21 8.88 -9.93
N VAL A 221 3.07 7.86 -9.82
CA VAL A 221 4.45 8.03 -9.32
C VAL A 221 5.44 7.56 -10.40
N PRO A 222 6.25 8.45 -10.97
CA PRO A 222 7.18 8.08 -12.04
C PRO A 222 8.17 6.99 -11.63
N LEU A 223 8.43 6.03 -12.53
CA LEU A 223 9.39 4.92 -12.35
C LEU A 223 10.76 5.39 -11.86
N SER A 224 11.17 6.62 -12.19
CA SER A 224 12.44 7.19 -11.74
C SER A 224 12.56 7.29 -10.21
N ALA A 225 11.43 7.36 -9.47
CA ALA A 225 11.43 7.23 -8.01
C ALA A 225 11.76 5.79 -7.58
N GLY A 226 11.28 4.78 -8.29
CA GLY A 226 11.62 3.37 -8.07
C GLY A 226 13.12 3.07 -8.23
N GLU A 227 13.76 3.71 -9.19
CA GLU A 227 15.21 3.64 -9.36
C GLU A 227 15.97 4.27 -8.16
N VAL A 228 15.40 5.32 -7.54
CA VAL A 228 15.97 5.89 -6.31
C VAL A 228 15.81 4.92 -5.14
N TYR A 229 14.63 4.32 -4.98
CA TYR A 229 14.41 3.27 -3.98
C TYR A 229 15.45 2.16 -4.12
N GLN A 230 15.62 1.60 -5.33
CA GLN A 230 16.55 0.51 -5.61
C GLN A 230 18.00 0.87 -5.24
N ARG A 231 18.49 2.04 -5.65
CA ARG A 231 19.88 2.43 -5.34
C ARG A 231 20.08 2.81 -3.86
N SER A 232 19.01 3.16 -3.14
CA SER A 232 19.04 3.53 -1.73
C SER A 232 18.94 2.34 -0.78
N ILE A 233 18.29 1.24 -1.20
CA ILE A 233 18.15 0.00 -0.42
C ILE A 233 19.13 -1.03 -1.00
N LYS A 234 20.27 -1.21 -0.31
CA LYS A 234 21.30 -2.17 -0.77
C LYS A 234 20.74 -3.60 -0.79
N GLY A 235 20.86 -4.26 -1.94
CA GLY A 235 20.41 -5.64 -2.13
C GLY A 235 18.93 -5.74 -2.53
N SER A 236 18.20 -4.64 -2.65
CA SER A 236 16.84 -4.65 -3.20
C SER A 236 16.83 -5.00 -4.69
N ARG A 237 15.70 -5.50 -5.15
CA ARG A 237 15.44 -5.78 -6.57
C ARG A 237 14.31 -4.88 -7.04
N LEU A 238 14.49 -4.25 -8.22
CA LEU A 238 13.44 -3.52 -8.91
C LEU A 238 12.89 -4.40 -10.03
N SER A 239 11.60 -4.71 -9.96
CA SER A 239 10.85 -5.39 -11.02
C SER A 239 9.94 -4.39 -11.71
N VAL A 240 10.16 -4.15 -12.99
CA VAL A 240 9.34 -3.26 -13.82
C VAL A 240 8.42 -4.13 -14.67
N ILE A 241 7.12 -3.88 -14.56
CA ILE A 241 6.06 -4.62 -15.28
C ILE A 241 5.64 -3.78 -16.49
N ASP A 242 5.81 -4.33 -17.68
CA ASP A 242 5.48 -3.66 -18.94
C ASP A 242 3.97 -3.60 -19.17
N ASN A 243 3.51 -2.56 -19.86
CA ASN A 243 2.09 -2.30 -20.15
C ASN A 243 1.23 -2.33 -18.86
N CYS A 244 1.67 -1.59 -17.86
CA CYS A 244 1.07 -1.54 -16.54
C CYS A 244 1.20 -0.14 -15.95
N GLY A 245 0.13 0.39 -15.38
CA GLY A 245 0.07 1.65 -14.66
C GLY A 245 0.51 1.50 -13.20
N HIS A 246 -0.13 2.24 -12.30
CA HIS A 246 0.23 2.33 -10.87
C HIS A 246 -0.14 1.09 -10.05
N HIS A 247 -1.09 0.27 -10.53
CA HIS A 247 -1.70 -0.83 -9.79
C HIS A 247 -1.41 -2.22 -10.39
N PRO A 248 -0.15 -2.70 -10.40
CA PRO A 248 0.19 -4.02 -10.96
C PRO A 248 -0.54 -5.18 -10.28
N GLU A 249 -0.95 -5.05 -9.02
CA GLU A 249 -1.72 -6.04 -8.28
C GLU A 249 -3.11 -6.28 -8.88
N VAL A 250 -3.65 -5.29 -9.59
CA VAL A 250 -4.95 -5.36 -10.28
C VAL A 250 -4.78 -5.54 -11.78
N GLU A 251 -3.94 -4.72 -12.43
CA GLU A 251 -3.76 -4.75 -13.89
C GLU A 251 -3.05 -6.01 -14.39
N LYS A 252 -2.12 -6.54 -13.61
CA LYS A 252 -1.28 -7.70 -13.93
C LYS A 252 -1.25 -8.70 -12.76
N THR A 253 -2.40 -9.01 -12.21
CA THR A 253 -2.58 -9.81 -10.98
C THR A 253 -1.76 -11.10 -10.99
N ASP A 254 -1.82 -11.89 -12.08
CA ASP A 254 -1.11 -13.17 -12.15
C ASP A 254 0.41 -12.99 -12.10
N GLU A 255 0.93 -11.98 -12.77
CA GLU A 255 2.36 -11.66 -12.75
C GLU A 255 2.79 -11.13 -11.39
N PHE A 256 2.02 -10.22 -10.81
CA PHE A 256 2.23 -9.71 -9.45
C PHE A 256 2.31 -10.85 -8.43
N ILE A 257 1.30 -11.72 -8.38
CA ILE A 257 1.24 -12.86 -7.46
C ILE A 257 2.41 -13.82 -7.66
N ARG A 258 2.74 -14.14 -8.91
CA ARG A 258 3.88 -15.03 -9.23
C ARG A 258 5.19 -14.47 -8.67
N GLN A 259 5.43 -13.17 -8.83
CA GLN A 259 6.66 -12.52 -8.36
C GLN A 259 6.69 -12.42 -6.84
N VAL A 260 5.60 -12.03 -6.19
CA VAL A 260 5.50 -11.94 -4.74
C VAL A 260 5.69 -13.30 -4.08
N ARG A 261 5.02 -14.35 -4.57
CA ARG A 261 5.18 -15.72 -4.05
C ARG A 261 6.62 -16.24 -4.22
N ALA A 262 7.22 -16.02 -5.39
CA ALA A 262 8.62 -16.39 -5.63
C ALA A 262 9.54 -15.70 -4.62
N PHE A 263 9.36 -14.39 -4.42
CA PHE A 263 10.15 -13.60 -3.47
C PHE A 263 9.98 -14.06 -2.02
N PHE A 264 8.76 -14.33 -1.58
CA PHE A 264 8.52 -14.80 -0.20
C PHE A 264 9.03 -16.21 0.05
N SER A 265 9.12 -17.06 -0.98
CA SER A 265 9.65 -18.45 -0.88
C SER A 265 11.18 -18.55 -0.90
N GLU A 266 11.90 -17.50 -1.28
CA GLU A 266 13.37 -17.49 -1.22
C GLU A 266 13.86 -17.65 0.23
N ALA A 267 14.98 -18.36 0.41
CA ALA A 267 15.58 -18.60 1.73
C ALA A 267 16.27 -17.35 2.30
#